data_042b9803901f1e13d0dd56ddeb4953dd
#
_entry.id   042b9803901f1e13d0dd56ddeb4953dd
#
_cell.length_a   1.000
_cell.length_b   1.000
_cell.length_c   1.000
_cell.angle_alpha   90.00
_cell.angle_beta   90.00
_cell.angle_gamma   90.00
#
_symmetry.space_group_name_H-M   'P 1'
#
loop_
_entity.id
_entity.type
_entity.pdbx_description
1 polymer ?
#
loop_
_entity_poly.entity_id
_entity_poly.type
_entity_poly.pdbx_seq_one_letter_code
_entity_poly.pdbx_strand_id
1 'polypeptide(L)'
;MAREFEVQNAEEFEKLIKSRDFRVYEALVSTILKNLTSKKRHHHALSVISTDEDAVYDITIDKNDFHHTLEESLKAYEEQEKYEKC
;
A
#
# COMPACT_ATOMS: atom_id res chain seq x y z
N MET A 1 -4.91 -7.98 -10.77
CA MET A 1 -5.16 -6.60 -11.15
C MET A 1 -4.58 -5.66 -10.12
N ALA A 2 -3.90 -4.61 -10.56
CA ALA A 2 -3.39 -3.59 -9.65
C ALA A 2 -4.56 -2.77 -9.10
N ARG A 3 -4.50 -2.44 -7.82
CA ARG A 3 -5.50 -1.58 -7.20
C ARG A 3 -5.23 -0.13 -7.52
N GLU A 4 -6.29 0.64 -7.63
CA GLU A 4 -6.18 2.07 -7.88
C GLU A 4 -6.80 2.85 -6.72
N PHE A 5 -6.10 3.89 -6.29
CA PHE A 5 -6.59 4.80 -5.26
C PHE A 5 -6.63 6.20 -5.83
N GLU A 6 -7.80 6.84 -5.73
CA GLU A 6 -7.98 8.19 -6.22
C GLU A 6 -7.79 9.18 -5.08
N VAL A 7 -6.91 10.16 -5.26
CA VAL A 7 -6.65 11.21 -4.28
C VAL A 7 -6.62 12.56 -5.01
N GLN A 8 -6.72 13.65 -4.27
CA GLN A 8 -6.61 14.97 -4.86
C GLN A 8 -5.18 15.31 -5.23
N ASN A 9 -4.25 15.02 -4.33
CA ASN A 9 -2.83 15.32 -4.53
C ASN A 9 -1.96 14.36 -3.74
N ALA A 10 -0.63 14.50 -3.90
CA ALA A 10 0.33 13.61 -3.23
C ALA A 10 0.26 13.70 -1.71
N GLU A 11 -0.03 14.87 -1.16
CA GLU A 11 -0.16 15.04 0.30
C GLU A 11 -1.28 14.18 0.87
N GLU A 12 -2.39 14.08 0.17
CA GLU A 12 -3.51 13.26 0.61
C GLU A 12 -3.11 11.79 0.68
N PHE A 13 -2.33 11.32 -0.30
CA PHE A 13 -1.83 9.95 -0.26
C PHE A 13 -0.86 9.74 0.90
N GLU A 14 0.02 10.70 1.16
CA GLU A 14 0.93 10.62 2.31
C GLU A 14 0.16 10.51 3.62
N LYS A 15 -0.96 11.20 3.74
CA LYS A 15 -1.81 11.09 4.94
C LYS A 15 -2.37 9.70 5.10
N LEU A 16 -2.74 9.04 4.00
CA LEU A 16 -3.21 7.65 4.06
C LEU A 16 -2.12 6.71 4.56
N ILE A 17 -0.89 6.93 4.13
CA ILE A 17 0.25 6.12 4.58
C ILE A 17 0.52 6.37 6.07
N LYS A 18 0.54 7.63 6.49
CA LYS A 18 0.82 7.98 7.89
C LYS A 18 -0.25 7.49 8.85
N SER A 19 -1.50 7.49 8.41
CA SER A 19 -2.61 7.00 9.23
C SER A 19 -2.75 5.49 9.17
N ARG A 20 -1.90 4.82 8.39
CA ARG A 20 -1.95 3.37 8.17
C ARG A 20 -3.31 2.91 7.68
N ASP A 21 -3.79 3.55 6.61
CA ASP A 21 -5.06 3.17 6.00
C ASP A 21 -5.04 1.68 5.62
N PHE A 22 -5.99 0.94 6.14
CA PHE A 22 -6.05 -0.51 5.98
C PHE A 22 -6.07 -0.94 4.51
N ARG A 23 -6.80 -0.21 3.66
CA ARG A 23 -6.93 -0.58 2.24
C ARG A 23 -5.62 -0.50 1.50
N VAL A 24 -4.78 0.49 1.83
CA VAL A 24 -3.46 0.64 1.22
C VAL A 24 -2.58 -0.54 1.62
N TYR A 25 -2.52 -0.85 2.90
CA TYR A 25 -1.67 -1.93 3.39
C TYR A 25 -2.17 -3.30 2.95
N GLU A 26 -3.48 -3.48 2.80
CA GLU A 26 -4.03 -4.69 2.24
C GLU A 26 -3.52 -4.93 0.82
N ALA A 27 -3.46 -3.88 0.00
CA ALA A 27 -2.93 -3.99 -1.36
C ALA A 27 -1.44 -4.37 -1.34
N LEU A 28 -0.67 -3.77 -0.43
CA LEU A 28 0.75 -4.09 -0.29
C LEU A 28 0.96 -5.54 0.12
N VAL A 29 0.24 -6.01 1.13
CA VAL A 29 0.34 -7.40 1.60
C VAL A 29 -0.04 -8.38 0.49
N SER A 30 -1.13 -8.11 -0.20
CA SER A 30 -1.58 -8.98 -1.30
C SER A 30 -0.49 -9.13 -2.36
N THR A 31 0.16 -8.02 -2.72
CA THR A 31 1.24 -8.05 -3.70
C THR A 31 2.42 -8.86 -3.21
N ILE A 32 2.82 -8.68 -1.94
CA ILE A 32 3.93 -9.42 -1.36
C ILE A 32 3.65 -10.93 -1.35
N LEU A 33 2.45 -11.32 -0.89
CA LEU A 33 2.10 -12.74 -0.80
C LEU A 33 2.07 -13.43 -2.16
N LYS A 34 1.66 -12.72 -3.20
CA LYS A 34 1.65 -13.27 -4.56
C LYS A 34 3.05 -13.43 -5.15
N ASN A 35 4.03 -12.72 -4.60
CA ASN A 35 5.37 -12.63 -5.19
C ASN A 35 6.49 -13.10 -4.28
N LEU A 36 6.18 -13.86 -3.22
CA LEU A 36 7.19 -14.34 -2.27
C LEU A 36 8.29 -15.15 -2.94
N THR A 37 7.93 -15.95 -3.94
CA THR A 37 8.89 -16.80 -4.63
C THR A 37 9.38 -16.23 -5.95
N SER A 38 8.95 -15.01 -6.28
CA SER A 38 9.36 -14.35 -7.53
C SER A 38 10.84 -14.02 -7.49
N LYS A 39 11.49 -14.13 -8.66
CA LYS A 39 12.89 -13.74 -8.83
C LYS A 39 13.04 -12.26 -9.15
N LYS A 40 11.93 -11.59 -9.49
CA LYS A 40 11.95 -10.16 -9.79
C LYS A 40 12.15 -9.35 -8.52
N ARG A 41 12.87 -8.25 -8.64
CA ARG A 41 13.15 -7.38 -7.51
C ARG A 41 12.02 -6.41 -7.19
N HIS A 42 11.39 -5.85 -8.23
CA HIS A 42 10.36 -4.82 -8.07
C HIS A 42 9.00 -5.33 -8.47
N HIS A 43 8.00 -5.03 -7.69
CA HIS A 43 6.62 -5.47 -7.93
C HIS A 43 5.64 -4.32 -7.78
N HIS A 44 4.83 -4.10 -8.81
CA HIS A 44 3.78 -3.08 -8.79
C HIS A 44 2.69 -3.50 -7.80
N ALA A 45 2.41 -2.64 -6.82
CA ALA A 45 1.43 -2.93 -5.78
C ALA A 45 0.10 -2.22 -6.02
N LEU A 46 0.17 -0.93 -6.34
CA LEU A 46 -1.02 -0.12 -6.56
C LEU A 46 -0.68 1.11 -7.39
N SER A 47 -1.72 1.74 -7.91
CA SER A 47 -1.60 3.01 -8.62
C SER A 47 -2.35 4.09 -7.86
N VAL A 48 -1.80 5.28 -7.82
CA VAL A 48 -2.41 6.44 -7.17
C VAL A 48 -2.77 7.46 -8.26
N ILE A 49 -4.04 7.79 -8.35
CA ILE A 49 -4.54 8.75 -9.33
C ILE A 49 -4.69 10.09 -8.62
N SER A 50 -3.90 11.08 -9.05
CA SER A 50 -3.98 12.44 -8.49
C SER A 50 -4.85 13.31 -9.40
N THR A 51 -6.02 13.69 -8.91
CA THR A 51 -6.98 14.46 -9.72
C THR A 51 -6.52 15.89 -9.98
N ASP A 52 -5.87 16.52 -8.99
CA ASP A 52 -5.38 17.90 -9.15
C ASP A 52 -4.25 18.00 -10.18
N GLU A 53 -3.42 16.96 -10.26
CA GLU A 53 -2.28 16.95 -11.16
C GLU A 53 -2.56 16.26 -12.49
N ASP A 54 -3.71 15.61 -12.60
CA ASP A 54 -4.06 14.77 -13.75
C ASP A 54 -2.94 13.77 -14.04
N ALA A 55 -2.47 13.13 -12.99
CA ALA A 55 -1.32 12.22 -13.06
C ALA A 55 -1.62 10.90 -12.36
N VAL A 56 -0.91 9.86 -12.79
CA VAL A 56 -0.99 8.54 -12.18
C VAL A 56 0.40 8.16 -11.68
N TYR A 57 0.49 7.78 -10.41
CA TYR A 57 1.74 7.32 -9.80
C TYR A 57 1.65 5.84 -9.51
N ASP A 58 2.63 5.09 -9.97
CA ASP A 58 2.71 3.65 -9.70
C ASP A 58 3.57 3.42 -8.47
N ILE A 59 3.01 2.70 -7.50
CA ILE A 59 3.73 2.37 -6.27
C ILE A 59 4.25 0.94 -6.41
N THR A 60 5.56 0.81 -6.31
CA THR A 60 6.22 -0.50 -6.41
C THR A 60 6.87 -0.86 -5.08
N ILE A 61 7.00 -2.16 -4.83
CA ILE A 61 7.68 -2.68 -3.64
C ILE A 61 8.94 -3.40 -4.09
N ASP A 62 10.08 -3.03 -3.49
CA ASP A 62 11.32 -3.76 -3.68
C ASP A 62 11.27 -5.04 -2.84
N LYS A 63 11.67 -6.15 -3.40
CA LYS A 63 11.67 -7.44 -2.71
C LYS A 63 12.44 -7.38 -1.38
N ASN A 64 13.51 -6.59 -1.33
CA ASN A 64 14.30 -6.43 -0.12
C ASN A 64 13.52 -5.73 1.00
N ASP A 65 12.43 -5.03 0.66
CA ASP A 65 11.59 -4.33 1.62
C ASP A 65 10.34 -5.12 2.03
N PHE A 66 10.17 -6.34 1.51
CA PHE A 66 8.99 -7.15 1.83
C PHE A 66 8.81 -7.33 3.34
N HIS A 67 9.89 -7.69 4.02
CA HIS A 67 9.83 -7.94 5.47
C HIS A 67 9.38 -6.69 6.23
N HIS A 68 10.01 -5.56 5.94
CA HIS A 68 9.66 -4.29 6.59
C HIS A 68 8.22 -3.89 6.29
N THR A 69 7.80 -4.03 5.03
CA THR A 69 6.44 -3.69 4.63
C THR A 69 5.41 -4.58 5.34
N LEU A 70 5.73 -5.86 5.51
CA LEU A 70 4.85 -6.77 6.25
C LEU A 70 4.73 -6.37 7.71
N GLU A 71 5.83 -5.95 8.34
CA GLU A 71 5.81 -5.48 9.72
C GLU A 71 4.91 -4.25 9.88
N GLU A 72 5.04 -3.28 8.97
CA GLU A 72 4.20 -2.09 9.00
C GLU A 72 2.74 -2.41 8.71
N SER A 73 2.50 -3.37 7.82
CA SER A 73 1.15 -3.83 7.49
C SER A 73 0.48 -4.51 8.68
N LEU A 74 1.25 -5.26 9.46
CA LEU A 74 0.74 -5.90 10.67
C LEU A 74 0.25 -4.85 11.67
N LYS A 75 0.98 -3.76 11.80
CA LYS A 75 0.55 -2.65 12.66
C LYS A 75 -0.76 -2.04 12.18
N ALA A 76 -0.93 -1.90 10.86
CA ALA A 76 -2.16 -1.38 10.29
C ALA A 76 -3.34 -2.31 10.58
N TYR A 77 -3.13 -3.62 10.48
CA TYR A 77 -4.16 -4.60 10.78
C TYR A 77 -4.53 -4.59 12.26
N GLU A 78 -3.54 -4.46 13.14
CA GLU A 78 -3.79 -4.36 14.57
C GLU A 78 -4.62 -3.13 14.92
N GLU A 79 -4.33 -2.02 14.30
CA GLU A 79 -5.11 -0.79 14.51
C GLU A 79 -6.55 -0.95 14.01
N GLN A 80 -6.74 -1.64 12.89
CA GLN A 80 -8.07 -1.92 12.36
C GLN A 80 -8.87 -2.79 13.32
N GLU A 81 -8.25 -3.81 13.91
CA GLU A 81 -8.90 -4.67 14.90
C GLU A 81 -9.35 -3.87 16.12
N LYS A 82 -8.50 -2.99 16.62
CA LYS A 82 -8.83 -2.14 17.75
C LYS A 82 -10.04 -1.27 17.45
N TYR A 83 -10.13 -0.78 16.23
CA TYR A 83 -11.22 0.06 15.80
C TYR A 83 -12.54 -0.72 15.76
N GLU A 84 -12.50 -1.94 15.28
CA GLU A 84 -13.67 -2.80 15.18
C GLU A 84 -14.18 -3.27 16.54
N LYS A 85 -13.30 -3.36 17.53
CA LYS A 85 -13.67 -3.80 18.86
C LYS A 85 -14.23 -2.68 19.74
N CYS A 86 -14.13 -1.47 19.31
CA CYS A 86 -14.73 -0.34 20.03
C CYS A 86 -16.25 -0.19 19.77
#